data_d7ba59937bf44a613db698da49b08a15
#
_entry.id   d7ba59937bf44a613db698da49b08a15
#
_cell.length_a   1.000
_cell.length_b   1.000
_cell.length_c   1.000
_cell.angle_alpha   90.00
_cell.angle_beta   90.00
_cell.angle_gamma   90.00
#
_symmetry.space_group_name_H-M   'P 1'
#
loop_
_entity.id
_entity.type
_entity.pdbx_description
1 polymer ?
#
loop_
_entity_poly.entity_id
_entity_poly.type
_entity_poly.pdbx_seq_one_letter_code
_entity_poly.pdbx_strand_id
1 'polypeptide(L)'
;MNAWNTIYDQFNPVAFSLGSIEVHWYGLAYACAIVTAFYMALRMIQKDPKRFPIERKEFESYFLWAELGIVLGARVGYILIYEPNSSYYLTHFWQIFNPFDSNGDFVGIRGMSYHGGLVGFLIASYLYSRKDLKKLLIYLDLIAISLPLGYVFGRIGNFLNQELVGRIVPKDSHLGQIIGIMVGNELRYPSQLIEAFLEGVIVFLMVLWAKKHTKTHGLLIVVYGLGYSLMRFIAEFYREPDSQLGVYFLNLSMGQILSLLMVIVSLGILLYATKNSKKIKENQ
;
A
#
# COMPACT_ATOMS: atom_id res chain seq x y z
N MET A 1 -3.38 31.27 -13.00
CA MET A 1 -2.80 30.27 -12.07
C MET A 1 -2.95 30.78 -10.66
N ASN A 2 -3.33 29.93 -9.74
CA ASN A 2 -3.41 30.25 -8.31
C ASN A 2 -2.15 29.72 -7.57
N ALA A 3 -1.96 30.09 -6.29
CA ALA A 3 -0.81 29.67 -5.50
C ALA A 3 -0.70 28.13 -5.34
N TRP A 4 -1.82 27.42 -5.44
CA TRP A 4 -1.85 25.97 -5.42
C TRP A 4 -1.20 25.38 -6.69
N ASN A 5 -1.44 25.97 -7.85
CA ASN A 5 -0.89 25.44 -9.09
C ASN A 5 0.66 25.42 -9.09
N THR A 6 1.31 26.31 -8.34
CA THR A 6 2.77 26.43 -8.24
C THR A 6 3.31 25.88 -6.91
N ILE A 7 2.58 24.97 -6.25
CA ILE A 7 2.92 24.49 -4.92
C ILE A 7 4.28 23.77 -4.88
N TYR A 8 4.69 23.09 -5.95
CA TYR A 8 5.97 22.39 -6.03
C TYR A 8 7.18 23.33 -6.02
N ASP A 9 7.02 24.59 -6.41
CA ASP A 9 8.08 25.58 -6.33
C ASP A 9 8.34 26.05 -4.88
N GLN A 10 7.45 25.71 -3.94
CA GLN A 10 7.46 26.23 -2.57
C GLN A 10 8.11 25.29 -1.56
N PHE A 11 8.41 24.05 -1.92
CA PHE A 11 9.06 23.11 -1.01
C PHE A 11 10.07 22.17 -1.68
N ASN A 12 11.03 21.71 -0.88
CA ASN A 12 12.07 20.77 -1.29
C ASN A 12 11.66 19.34 -0.88
N PRO A 13 11.86 18.31 -1.71
CA PRO A 13 11.72 16.89 -1.32
C PRO A 13 12.56 16.49 -0.10
N VAL A 14 13.69 17.14 0.15
CA VAL A 14 14.51 16.93 1.36
C VAL A 14 13.89 17.67 2.53
N ALA A 15 13.50 16.94 3.57
CA ALA A 15 12.93 17.51 4.80
C ALA A 15 14.01 18.24 5.63
N PHE A 16 15.14 17.58 5.83
CA PHE A 16 16.33 18.14 6.50
C PHE A 16 17.56 17.28 6.21
N SER A 17 18.76 17.83 6.47
CA SER A 17 20.04 17.15 6.31
C SER A 17 20.76 17.02 7.65
N LEU A 18 21.31 15.83 7.92
CA LEU A 18 22.18 15.54 9.07
C LEU A 18 23.58 15.22 8.55
N GLY A 19 24.42 16.24 8.46
CA GLY A 19 25.73 16.13 7.80
C GLY A 19 25.57 15.79 6.31
N SER A 20 26.11 14.67 5.88
CA SER A 20 25.99 14.16 4.50
C SER A 20 24.73 13.36 4.22
N ILE A 21 23.91 13.07 5.23
CA ILE A 21 22.69 12.26 5.08
C ILE A 21 21.49 13.18 4.87
N GLU A 22 20.83 13.05 3.72
CA GLU A 22 19.59 13.75 3.41
C GLU A 22 18.40 12.92 3.83
N VAL A 23 17.53 13.48 4.66
CA VAL A 23 16.26 12.87 5.09
C VAL A 23 15.13 13.42 4.23
N HIS A 24 14.55 12.56 3.39
CA HIS A 24 13.45 12.89 2.50
C HIS A 24 12.10 12.79 3.20
N TRP A 25 11.15 13.64 2.80
CA TRP A 25 9.75 13.58 3.27
C TRP A 25 9.12 12.21 3.06
N TYR A 26 9.48 11.52 1.98
CA TYR A 26 9.01 10.17 1.70
C TYR A 26 9.35 9.19 2.83
N GLY A 27 10.58 9.21 3.33
CA GLY A 27 11.00 8.34 4.45
C GLY A 27 10.21 8.63 5.73
N LEU A 28 10.00 9.92 6.06
CA LEU A 28 9.20 10.32 7.21
C LEU A 28 7.73 9.90 7.07
N ALA A 29 7.15 10.10 5.88
CA ALA A 29 5.78 9.70 5.59
C ALA A 29 5.61 8.17 5.70
N TYR A 30 6.58 7.39 5.23
CA TYR A 30 6.58 5.94 5.38
C TYR A 30 6.64 5.50 6.85
N ALA A 31 7.50 6.13 7.65
CA ALA A 31 7.54 5.88 9.10
C ALA A 31 6.20 6.22 9.76
N CYS A 32 5.59 7.36 9.42
CA CYS A 32 4.25 7.74 9.89
C CYS A 32 3.19 6.71 9.46
N ALA A 33 3.27 6.17 8.24
CA ALA A 33 2.36 5.14 7.75
C ALA A 33 2.40 3.87 8.61
N ILE A 34 3.62 3.35 8.87
CA ILE A 34 3.84 2.15 9.71
C ILE A 34 3.31 2.39 11.13
N VAL A 35 3.70 3.50 11.76
CA VAL A 35 3.30 3.86 13.12
C VAL A 35 1.76 3.99 13.21
N THR A 36 1.14 4.67 12.25
CA THR A 36 -0.32 4.84 12.20
C THR A 36 -1.04 3.51 12.05
N ALA A 37 -0.58 2.64 11.15
CA ALA A 37 -1.16 1.32 10.94
C ALA A 37 -1.05 0.47 12.21
N PHE A 38 0.12 0.45 12.85
CA PHE A 38 0.35 -0.28 14.09
C PHE A 38 -0.57 0.18 15.24
N TYR A 39 -0.56 1.49 15.52
CA TYR A 39 -1.39 2.04 16.61
C TYR A 39 -2.89 1.92 16.33
N MET A 40 -3.33 2.07 15.08
CA MET A 40 -4.74 1.87 14.74
C MET A 40 -5.18 0.44 15.00
N ALA A 41 -4.38 -0.56 14.62
CA ALA A 41 -4.69 -1.96 14.88
C ALA A 41 -4.73 -2.25 16.40
N LEU A 42 -3.74 -1.78 17.17
CA LEU A 42 -3.75 -1.91 18.63
C LEU A 42 -5.00 -1.26 19.26
N ARG A 43 -5.39 -0.08 18.78
CA ARG A 43 -6.61 0.59 19.25
C ARG A 43 -7.87 -0.23 18.94
N MET A 44 -7.91 -0.93 17.81
CA MET A 44 -9.04 -1.82 17.47
C MET A 44 -9.09 -3.03 18.39
N ILE A 45 -7.97 -3.66 18.69
CA ILE A 45 -7.86 -4.77 19.64
C ILE A 45 -8.38 -4.34 21.02
N GLN A 46 -7.94 -3.19 21.50
CA GLN A 46 -8.36 -2.67 22.82
C GLN A 46 -9.85 -2.27 22.88
N LYS A 47 -10.37 -1.65 21.80
CA LYS A 47 -11.76 -1.17 21.77
C LYS A 47 -12.80 -2.26 21.54
N ASP A 48 -12.43 -3.35 20.87
CA ASP A 48 -13.36 -4.40 20.49
C ASP A 48 -12.71 -5.79 20.65
N PRO A 49 -12.37 -6.18 21.91
CA PRO A 49 -11.66 -7.44 22.17
C PRO A 49 -12.51 -8.68 21.83
N LYS A 50 -13.85 -8.54 21.79
CA LYS A 50 -14.73 -9.64 21.36
C LYS A 50 -14.59 -9.94 19.87
N ARG A 51 -14.38 -8.89 19.07
CA ARG A 51 -14.16 -9.04 17.63
C ARG A 51 -12.72 -9.40 17.30
N PHE A 52 -11.78 -8.84 18.02
CA PHE A 52 -10.33 -9.05 17.82
C PHE A 52 -9.73 -9.70 19.07
N PRO A 53 -9.99 -11.01 19.31
CA PRO A 53 -9.49 -11.74 20.49
C PRO A 53 -8.00 -12.08 20.31
N ILE A 54 -7.18 -11.05 20.14
CA ILE A 54 -5.74 -11.12 19.94
C ILE A 54 -5.08 -10.33 21.08
N GLU A 55 -4.10 -10.92 21.74
CA GLU A 55 -3.30 -10.21 22.74
C GLU A 55 -2.36 -9.20 22.07
N ARG A 56 -2.07 -8.11 22.76
CA ARG A 56 -1.15 -7.08 22.27
C ARG A 56 0.20 -7.66 21.85
N LYS A 57 0.83 -8.50 22.69
CA LYS A 57 2.13 -9.13 22.39
C LYS A 57 2.07 -10.04 21.16
N GLU A 58 0.97 -10.75 21.00
CA GLU A 58 0.74 -11.61 19.83
C GLU A 58 0.65 -10.77 18.54
N PHE A 59 -0.09 -9.64 18.60
CA PHE A 59 -0.17 -8.73 17.47
C PHE A 59 1.17 -8.06 17.15
N GLU A 60 1.92 -7.62 18.16
CA GLU A 60 3.27 -7.06 17.99
C GLU A 60 4.20 -8.05 17.28
N SER A 61 4.17 -9.33 17.68
CA SER A 61 4.92 -10.39 17.01
C SER A 61 4.47 -10.60 15.57
N TYR A 62 3.14 -10.68 15.32
CA TYR A 62 2.61 -10.79 13.96
C TYR A 62 3.04 -9.61 13.08
N PHE A 63 2.93 -8.38 13.61
CA PHE A 63 3.29 -7.18 12.87
C PHE A 63 4.76 -7.20 12.44
N LEU A 64 5.67 -7.56 13.32
CA LEU A 64 7.10 -7.72 12.98
C LEU A 64 7.32 -8.78 11.90
N TRP A 65 6.63 -9.93 11.97
CA TRP A 65 6.71 -10.96 10.94
C TRP A 65 6.17 -10.47 9.59
N ALA A 66 5.07 -9.73 9.61
CA ALA A 66 4.48 -9.14 8.40
C ALA A 66 5.44 -8.13 7.75
N GLU A 67 6.03 -7.21 8.53
CA GLU A 67 7.01 -6.23 8.06
C GLU A 67 8.27 -6.90 7.50
N LEU A 68 8.81 -7.91 8.19
CA LEU A 68 9.93 -8.70 7.67
C LEU A 68 9.57 -9.37 6.35
N GLY A 69 8.37 -9.94 6.26
CA GLY A 69 7.87 -10.54 5.02
C GLY A 69 7.79 -9.53 3.88
N ILE A 70 7.31 -8.32 4.15
CA ILE A 70 7.24 -7.23 3.16
C ILE A 70 8.65 -6.88 2.67
N VAL A 71 9.59 -6.61 3.57
CA VAL A 71 10.95 -6.18 3.22
C VAL A 71 11.68 -7.27 2.44
N LEU A 72 11.67 -8.51 2.93
CA LEU A 72 12.31 -9.64 2.27
C LEU A 72 11.69 -9.91 0.90
N GLY A 73 10.36 -9.95 0.84
CA GLY A 73 9.63 -10.18 -0.40
C GLY A 73 9.85 -9.07 -1.43
N ALA A 74 9.83 -7.80 -1.00
CA ALA A 74 10.04 -6.67 -1.88
C ALA A 74 11.44 -6.70 -2.51
N ARG A 75 12.47 -7.03 -1.73
CA ARG A 75 13.85 -7.09 -2.21
C ARG A 75 14.09 -8.30 -3.12
N VAL A 76 13.67 -9.48 -2.69
CA VAL A 76 13.78 -10.70 -3.51
C VAL A 76 12.98 -10.56 -4.80
N GLY A 77 11.76 -10.05 -4.72
CA GLY A 77 10.91 -9.81 -5.89
C GLY A 77 11.51 -8.81 -6.88
N TYR A 78 12.19 -7.75 -6.38
CA TYR A 78 12.92 -6.83 -7.26
C TYR A 78 14.02 -7.55 -8.02
N ILE A 79 14.86 -8.33 -7.32
CA ILE A 79 15.98 -9.04 -7.95
C ILE A 79 15.50 -10.06 -8.98
N LEU A 80 14.44 -10.80 -8.68
CA LEU A 80 13.93 -11.83 -9.59
C LEU A 80 13.28 -11.27 -10.86
N ILE A 81 12.68 -10.07 -10.78
CA ILE A 81 11.85 -9.52 -11.86
C ILE A 81 12.54 -8.39 -12.62
N TYR A 82 13.28 -7.53 -11.91
CA TYR A 82 13.77 -6.27 -12.48
C TYR A 82 15.30 -6.19 -12.61
N GLU A 83 16.04 -7.07 -11.91
CA GLU A 83 17.50 -7.01 -11.92
C GLU A 83 18.06 -7.76 -13.14
N PRO A 84 18.80 -7.08 -14.04
CA PRO A 84 19.36 -7.74 -15.24
C PRO A 84 20.32 -8.89 -14.91
N ASN A 85 21.07 -8.77 -13.80
CA ASN A 85 22.05 -9.76 -13.36
C ASN A 85 21.53 -10.62 -12.21
N SER A 86 20.26 -11.02 -12.24
CA SER A 86 19.62 -11.81 -11.17
C SER A 86 20.41 -13.10 -10.83
N SER A 87 21.04 -13.74 -11.80
CA SER A 87 21.88 -14.94 -11.59
C SER A 87 23.10 -14.69 -10.67
N TYR A 88 23.65 -13.48 -10.65
CA TYR A 88 24.74 -13.10 -9.74
C TYR A 88 24.28 -13.23 -8.28
N TYR A 89 23.07 -12.82 -7.96
CA TYR A 89 22.54 -12.87 -6.60
C TYR A 89 22.21 -14.29 -6.13
N LEU A 90 22.02 -15.25 -7.04
CA LEU A 90 21.85 -16.66 -6.68
C LEU A 90 23.14 -17.27 -6.10
N THR A 91 24.30 -16.77 -6.53
CA THR A 91 25.63 -17.21 -6.05
C THR A 91 26.18 -16.31 -4.94
N HIS A 92 25.66 -15.10 -4.83
CA HIS A 92 26.11 -14.08 -3.86
C HIS A 92 24.90 -13.54 -3.05
N PHE A 93 24.17 -14.45 -2.39
CA PHE A 93 22.91 -14.12 -1.72
C PHE A 93 23.03 -13.04 -0.63
N TRP A 94 24.21 -12.85 -0.01
CA TRP A 94 24.47 -11.76 0.95
C TRP A 94 24.39 -10.37 0.30
N GLN A 95 24.63 -10.26 -1.01
CA GLN A 95 24.53 -9.00 -1.76
C GLN A 95 23.07 -8.55 -1.93
N ILE A 96 22.10 -9.43 -1.72
CA ILE A 96 20.68 -9.08 -1.78
C ILE A 96 20.34 -7.92 -0.84
N PHE A 97 20.96 -7.90 0.34
CA PHE A 97 20.70 -6.89 1.37
C PHE A 97 21.94 -6.00 1.65
N ASN A 98 22.92 -6.01 0.77
CA ASN A 98 24.09 -5.15 0.90
C ASN A 98 23.70 -3.67 0.66
N PRO A 99 23.87 -2.77 1.67
CA PRO A 99 23.54 -1.35 1.52
C PRO A 99 24.69 -0.51 0.95
N PHE A 100 25.83 -1.14 0.61
CA PHE A 100 27.01 -0.46 0.09
C PHE A 100 27.15 -0.72 -1.41
N ASP A 101 27.61 0.31 -2.14
CA ASP A 101 27.96 0.20 -3.55
C ASP A 101 29.37 -0.41 -3.77
N SER A 102 29.80 -0.49 -5.05
CA SER A 102 31.12 -1.02 -5.41
C SER A 102 32.30 -0.19 -4.88
N ASN A 103 32.07 1.08 -4.52
CA ASN A 103 33.08 1.98 -3.98
C ASN A 103 33.11 1.92 -2.44
N GLY A 104 32.21 1.20 -1.80
CA GLY A 104 32.08 1.12 -0.35
C GLY A 104 31.24 2.26 0.25
N ASP A 105 30.58 3.08 -0.57
CA ASP A 105 29.73 4.15 -0.12
C ASP A 105 28.35 3.59 0.32
N PHE A 106 27.83 4.15 1.43
CA PHE A 106 26.50 3.76 1.92
C PHE A 106 25.40 4.37 1.05
N VAL A 107 24.75 3.54 0.27
CA VAL A 107 23.67 3.93 -0.66
C VAL A 107 22.30 3.42 -0.23
N GLY A 108 22.23 2.67 0.87
CA GLY A 108 21.02 2.01 1.35
C GLY A 108 20.61 0.82 0.46
N ILE A 109 19.53 0.15 0.84
CA ILE A 109 18.95 -0.97 0.06
C ILE A 109 18.11 -0.37 -1.05
N ARG A 110 18.60 -0.37 -2.28
CA ARG A 110 17.91 0.15 -3.47
C ARG A 110 17.21 -0.96 -4.22
N GLY A 111 16.09 -0.64 -4.87
CA GLY A 111 15.31 -1.58 -5.65
C GLY A 111 14.41 -2.46 -4.78
N MET A 112 13.14 -2.06 -4.69
CA MET A 112 12.10 -2.74 -3.95
C MET A 112 10.89 -2.95 -4.88
N SER A 113 10.38 -4.17 -4.93
CA SER A 113 9.20 -4.53 -5.72
C SER A 113 7.96 -4.49 -4.84
N TYR A 114 6.98 -3.68 -5.20
CA TYR A 114 5.67 -3.66 -4.52
C TYR A 114 5.01 -5.05 -4.53
N HIS A 115 5.00 -5.72 -5.70
CA HIS A 115 4.40 -7.05 -5.83
C HIS A 115 5.14 -8.10 -4.99
N GLY A 116 6.49 -8.02 -4.97
CA GLY A 116 7.30 -8.85 -4.10
C GLY A 116 6.97 -8.65 -2.63
N GLY A 117 6.80 -7.40 -2.20
CA GLY A 117 6.39 -7.05 -0.83
C GLY A 117 5.03 -7.63 -0.47
N LEU A 118 4.04 -7.51 -1.36
CA LEU A 118 2.70 -8.08 -1.16
C LEU A 118 2.74 -9.60 -1.03
N VAL A 119 3.49 -10.29 -1.90
CA VAL A 119 3.67 -11.75 -1.82
C VAL A 119 4.35 -12.14 -0.52
N GLY A 120 5.42 -11.43 -0.13
CA GLY A 120 6.12 -11.64 1.14
C GLY A 120 5.23 -11.45 2.37
N PHE A 121 4.39 -10.40 2.36
CA PHE A 121 3.36 -10.18 3.39
C PHE A 121 2.39 -11.36 3.51
N LEU A 122 1.86 -11.83 2.38
CA LEU A 122 0.90 -12.94 2.36
C LEU A 122 1.53 -14.25 2.86
N ILE A 123 2.76 -14.54 2.43
CA ILE A 123 3.52 -15.71 2.88
C ILE A 123 3.79 -15.63 4.39
N ALA A 124 4.30 -14.51 4.89
CA ALA A 124 4.58 -14.30 6.31
C ALA A 124 3.31 -14.44 7.16
N SER A 125 2.21 -13.81 6.74
CA SER A 125 0.92 -13.88 7.42
C SER A 125 0.37 -15.32 7.47
N TYR A 126 0.47 -16.05 6.37
CA TYR A 126 0.08 -17.46 6.32
C TYR A 126 0.96 -18.32 7.24
N LEU A 127 2.28 -18.20 7.16
CA LEU A 127 3.22 -18.99 7.97
C LEU A 127 3.03 -18.73 9.47
N TYR A 128 2.80 -17.48 9.85
CA TYR A 128 2.51 -17.11 11.23
C TYR A 128 1.22 -17.73 11.74
N SER A 129 0.18 -17.76 10.89
CA SER A 129 -1.17 -18.20 11.25
C SER A 129 -1.51 -19.63 10.82
N ARG A 130 -0.56 -20.40 10.25
CA ARG A 130 -0.83 -21.74 9.65
C ARG A 130 -1.44 -22.76 10.60
N LYS A 131 -1.22 -22.61 11.91
CA LYS A 131 -1.80 -23.50 12.94
C LYS A 131 -3.26 -23.14 13.26
N ASP A 132 -3.67 -21.90 12.99
CA ASP A 132 -5.04 -21.40 13.21
C ASP A 132 -5.41 -20.38 12.14
N LEU A 133 -5.99 -20.86 11.05
CA LEU A 133 -6.40 -20.00 9.92
C LEU A 133 -7.55 -19.01 10.26
N LYS A 134 -8.25 -19.22 11.40
CA LYS A 134 -9.22 -18.22 11.87
C LYS A 134 -8.50 -16.96 12.33
N LYS A 135 -7.33 -17.10 12.97
CA LYS A 135 -6.50 -15.96 13.34
C LYS A 135 -5.99 -15.18 12.14
N LEU A 136 -5.68 -15.87 11.02
CA LEU A 136 -5.31 -15.18 9.77
C LEU A 136 -6.39 -14.19 9.33
N LEU A 137 -7.66 -14.60 9.32
CA LEU A 137 -8.76 -13.71 8.95
C LEU A 137 -8.90 -12.53 9.91
N ILE A 138 -8.62 -12.72 11.21
CA ILE A 138 -8.63 -11.64 12.21
C ILE A 138 -7.49 -10.64 11.94
N TYR A 139 -6.29 -11.13 11.67
CA TYR A 139 -5.16 -10.26 11.32
C TYR A 139 -5.41 -9.48 10.03
N LEU A 140 -5.93 -10.15 8.99
CA LEU A 140 -6.28 -9.48 7.74
C LEU A 140 -7.37 -8.41 7.95
N ASP A 141 -8.36 -8.65 8.81
CA ASP A 141 -9.36 -7.65 9.17
C ASP A 141 -8.76 -6.45 9.94
N LEU A 142 -7.77 -6.67 10.80
CA LEU A 142 -7.02 -5.60 11.46
C LEU A 142 -6.21 -4.76 10.46
N ILE A 143 -5.54 -5.41 9.51
CA ILE A 143 -4.84 -4.74 8.42
C ILE A 143 -5.81 -3.94 7.55
N ALA A 144 -6.98 -4.50 7.21
CA ALA A 144 -8.00 -3.81 6.42
C ALA A 144 -8.45 -2.48 7.04
N ILE A 145 -8.47 -2.39 8.37
CA ILE A 145 -8.84 -1.13 9.07
C ILE A 145 -7.66 -0.17 9.13
N SER A 146 -6.45 -0.67 9.31
CA SER A 146 -5.28 0.17 9.61
C SER A 146 -4.53 0.62 8.36
N LEU A 147 -4.42 -0.23 7.34
CA LEU A 147 -3.66 0.01 6.13
C LEU A 147 -4.10 1.25 5.34
N PRO A 148 -5.42 1.54 5.15
CA PRO A 148 -5.85 2.70 4.37
C PRO A 148 -5.35 4.03 4.94
N LEU A 149 -5.25 4.17 6.25
CA LEU A 149 -4.70 5.38 6.87
C LEU A 149 -3.18 5.49 6.64
N GLY A 150 -2.45 4.39 6.74
CA GLY A 150 -1.03 4.33 6.38
C GLY A 150 -0.81 4.71 4.91
N TYR A 151 -1.68 4.23 4.03
CA TYR A 151 -1.65 4.55 2.60
C TYR A 151 -1.75 6.06 2.32
N VAL A 152 -2.60 6.80 3.07
CA VAL A 152 -2.69 8.26 2.95
C VAL A 152 -1.32 8.92 3.17
N PHE A 153 -0.58 8.52 4.22
CA PHE A 153 0.76 9.06 4.48
C PHE A 153 1.74 8.72 3.35
N GLY A 154 1.69 7.50 2.83
CA GLY A 154 2.54 7.11 1.70
C GLY A 154 2.30 7.98 0.46
N ARG A 155 1.03 8.30 0.14
CA ARG A 155 0.68 9.17 -0.99
C ARG A 155 1.03 10.63 -0.76
N ILE A 156 0.88 11.13 0.46
CA ILE A 156 1.39 12.46 0.84
C ILE A 156 2.92 12.49 0.67
N GLY A 157 3.61 11.43 1.07
CA GLY A 157 5.05 11.29 0.86
C GLY A 157 5.46 11.38 -0.61
N ASN A 158 4.75 10.67 -1.51
CA ASN A 158 4.97 10.77 -2.96
C ASN A 158 4.73 12.20 -3.48
N PHE A 159 3.69 12.88 -2.99
CA PHE A 159 3.40 14.26 -3.36
C PHE A 159 4.52 15.21 -2.94
N LEU A 160 4.98 15.11 -1.69
CA LEU A 160 6.09 15.93 -1.17
C LEU A 160 7.43 15.60 -1.84
N ASN A 161 7.60 14.37 -2.32
CA ASN A 161 8.75 13.94 -3.09
C ASN A 161 8.65 14.30 -4.59
N GLN A 162 7.54 14.92 -5.02
CA GLN A 162 7.27 15.35 -6.39
C GLN A 162 7.33 14.21 -7.43
N GLU A 163 6.92 13.01 -7.03
CA GLU A 163 6.94 11.81 -7.87
C GLU A 163 5.54 11.23 -8.10
N LEU A 164 5.41 10.33 -9.08
CA LEU A 164 4.15 9.66 -9.44
C LEU A 164 3.02 10.64 -9.78
N VAL A 165 3.36 11.69 -10.51
CA VAL A 165 2.42 12.74 -10.93
C VAL A 165 1.35 12.21 -11.89
N GLY A 166 0.23 12.94 -11.97
CA GLY A 166 -0.89 12.58 -12.80
C GLY A 166 -0.75 13.00 -14.26
N ARG A 167 -1.78 12.66 -15.03
CA ARG A 167 -1.90 13.02 -16.44
C ARG A 167 -1.98 14.54 -16.61
N ILE A 168 -1.65 15.00 -17.80
CA ILE A 168 -1.81 16.41 -18.20
C ILE A 168 -3.28 16.78 -18.11
N VAL A 169 -3.56 17.92 -17.49
CA VAL A 169 -4.92 18.44 -17.35
C VAL A 169 -5.42 18.96 -18.71
N PRO A 170 -6.54 18.45 -19.24
CA PRO A 170 -7.15 19.00 -20.45
C PRO A 170 -7.54 20.46 -20.25
N LYS A 171 -7.39 21.28 -21.31
CA LYS A 171 -7.68 22.72 -21.25
C LYS A 171 -9.15 23.07 -20.94
N ASP A 172 -10.06 22.19 -21.31
CA ASP A 172 -11.51 22.27 -21.07
C ASP A 172 -11.96 21.73 -19.71
N SER A 173 -11.04 21.11 -18.95
CA SER A 173 -11.35 20.58 -17.62
C SER A 173 -11.37 21.68 -16.56
N HIS A 174 -12.53 22.25 -16.27
CA HIS A 174 -12.67 23.31 -15.26
C HIS A 174 -12.15 22.88 -13.88
N LEU A 175 -12.53 21.68 -13.40
CA LEU A 175 -12.04 21.14 -12.12
C LEU A 175 -10.53 20.91 -12.18
N GLY A 176 -10.03 20.35 -13.28
CA GLY A 176 -8.61 20.10 -13.46
C GLY A 176 -7.78 21.39 -13.40
N GLN A 177 -8.26 22.51 -13.96
CA GLN A 177 -7.58 23.79 -13.88
C GLN A 177 -7.49 24.33 -12.44
N ILE A 178 -8.46 24.02 -11.58
CA ILE A 178 -8.47 24.42 -10.17
C ILE A 178 -7.52 23.59 -9.33
N ILE A 179 -7.58 22.25 -9.46
CA ILE A 179 -6.83 21.33 -8.60
C ILE A 179 -5.45 20.95 -9.17
N GLY A 180 -5.19 21.24 -10.43
CA GLY A 180 -3.94 20.89 -11.10
C GLY A 180 -2.72 21.57 -10.49
N ILE A 181 -1.57 20.91 -10.61
CA ILE A 181 -0.26 21.41 -10.17
C ILE A 181 0.69 21.47 -11.36
N MET A 182 1.55 22.47 -11.38
CA MET A 182 2.60 22.60 -12.39
C MET A 182 3.73 21.60 -12.10
N VAL A 183 4.09 20.83 -13.13
CA VAL A 183 5.25 19.96 -13.12
C VAL A 183 6.07 20.29 -14.36
N GLY A 184 7.15 21.01 -14.17
CA GLY A 184 7.82 21.69 -15.27
C GLY A 184 6.87 22.70 -15.95
N ASN A 185 6.66 22.55 -17.25
CA ASN A 185 5.81 23.46 -18.04
C ASN A 185 4.37 22.93 -18.23
N GLU A 186 3.98 21.85 -17.58
CA GLU A 186 2.69 21.20 -17.78
C GLU A 186 1.83 21.25 -16.52
N LEU A 187 0.54 21.57 -16.68
CA LEU A 187 -0.43 21.45 -15.60
C LEU A 187 -0.90 19.98 -15.54
N ARG A 188 -0.68 19.32 -14.40
CA ARG A 188 -0.97 17.91 -14.19
C ARG A 188 -1.90 17.70 -13.00
N TYR A 189 -2.67 16.61 -13.02
CA TYR A 189 -3.47 16.22 -11.86
C TYR A 189 -2.56 15.81 -10.69
N PRO A 190 -2.87 16.23 -9.45
CA PRO A 190 -2.17 15.77 -8.26
C PRO A 190 -2.65 14.34 -7.90
N SER A 191 -2.31 13.36 -8.76
CA SER A 191 -2.83 11.98 -8.65
C SER A 191 -2.54 11.38 -7.28
N GLN A 192 -1.40 11.70 -6.66
CA GLN A 192 -1.03 11.23 -5.32
C GLN A 192 -2.09 11.63 -4.28
N LEU A 193 -2.58 12.87 -4.31
CA LEU A 193 -3.60 13.35 -3.37
C LEU A 193 -4.99 12.79 -3.70
N ILE A 194 -5.30 12.59 -5.00
CA ILE A 194 -6.52 11.93 -5.45
C ILE A 194 -6.52 10.48 -4.96
N GLU A 195 -5.39 9.76 -5.11
CA GLU A 195 -5.21 8.40 -4.62
C GLU A 195 -5.28 8.34 -3.08
N ALA A 196 -4.65 9.29 -2.37
CA ALA A 196 -4.76 9.39 -0.91
C ALA A 196 -6.21 9.51 -0.44
N PHE A 197 -7.00 10.33 -1.12
CA PHE A 197 -8.42 10.51 -0.79
C PHE A 197 -9.25 9.28 -1.15
N LEU A 198 -9.17 8.79 -2.38
CA LEU A 198 -10.00 7.68 -2.86
C LEU A 198 -9.60 6.35 -2.20
N GLU A 199 -8.34 5.96 -2.34
CA GLU A 199 -7.83 4.65 -1.90
C GLU A 199 -7.52 4.62 -0.39
N GLY A 200 -7.23 5.78 0.21
CA GLY A 200 -7.01 5.93 1.64
C GLY A 200 -8.29 6.28 2.40
N VAL A 201 -8.74 7.54 2.31
CA VAL A 201 -9.83 8.05 3.16
C VAL A 201 -11.16 7.35 2.87
N ILE A 202 -11.59 7.26 1.61
CA ILE A 202 -12.87 6.65 1.25
C ILE A 202 -12.89 5.17 1.61
N VAL A 203 -11.83 4.41 1.28
CA VAL A 203 -11.74 2.99 1.62
C VAL A 203 -11.73 2.79 3.14
N PHE A 204 -11.03 3.63 3.90
CA PHE A 204 -11.08 3.60 5.36
C PHE A 204 -12.50 3.75 5.91
N LEU A 205 -13.26 4.72 5.39
CA LEU A 205 -14.65 4.94 5.80
C LEU A 205 -15.55 3.76 5.43
N MET A 206 -15.36 3.14 4.25
CA MET A 206 -16.08 1.93 3.83
C MET A 206 -15.82 0.77 4.81
N VAL A 207 -14.56 0.54 5.19
CA VAL A 207 -14.19 -0.52 6.14
C VAL A 207 -14.74 -0.23 7.55
N LEU A 208 -14.70 1.02 8.01
CA LEU A 208 -15.31 1.40 9.28
C LEU A 208 -16.82 1.23 9.28
N TRP A 209 -17.48 1.56 8.18
CA TRP A 209 -18.90 1.31 8.02
C TRP A 209 -19.21 -0.19 8.07
N ALA A 210 -18.48 -0.99 7.31
CA ALA A 210 -18.63 -2.44 7.33
C ALA A 210 -18.38 -3.05 8.72
N LYS A 211 -17.40 -2.54 9.47
CA LYS A 211 -17.12 -2.96 10.85
C LYS A 211 -18.35 -2.84 11.75
N LYS A 212 -19.21 -1.83 11.56
CA LYS A 212 -20.43 -1.65 12.34
C LYS A 212 -21.52 -2.66 11.96
N HIS A 213 -21.53 -3.17 10.71
CA HIS A 213 -22.61 -3.96 10.16
C HIS A 213 -22.31 -5.47 10.06
N THR A 214 -21.06 -5.89 10.24
CA THR A 214 -20.68 -7.30 10.22
C THR A 214 -19.82 -7.68 11.40
N LYS A 215 -19.99 -8.91 11.91
CA LYS A 215 -19.13 -9.53 12.94
C LYS A 215 -18.31 -10.70 12.39
N THR A 216 -18.53 -11.10 11.15
CA THR A 216 -17.84 -12.23 10.52
C THR A 216 -16.39 -11.84 10.21
N HIS A 217 -15.42 -12.63 10.68
CA HIS A 217 -14.01 -12.45 10.38
C HIS A 217 -13.74 -12.69 8.89
N GLY A 218 -12.85 -11.90 8.33
CA GLY A 218 -12.49 -11.90 6.91
C GLY A 218 -13.37 -11.02 6.03
N LEU A 219 -14.50 -10.46 6.55
CA LEU A 219 -15.33 -9.57 5.76
C LEU A 219 -14.77 -8.14 5.65
N LEU A 220 -13.97 -7.68 6.60
CA LEU A 220 -13.37 -6.36 6.49
C LEU A 220 -12.27 -6.33 5.42
N ILE A 221 -11.46 -7.39 5.32
CA ILE A 221 -10.47 -7.47 4.25
C ILE A 221 -11.13 -7.60 2.88
N VAL A 222 -12.29 -8.26 2.78
CA VAL A 222 -13.10 -8.29 1.54
C VAL A 222 -13.57 -6.89 1.16
N VAL A 223 -14.16 -6.14 2.11
CA VAL A 223 -14.62 -4.77 1.87
C VAL A 223 -13.45 -3.86 1.50
N TYR A 224 -12.31 -4.01 2.16
CA TYR A 224 -11.08 -3.31 1.79
C TYR A 224 -10.68 -3.64 0.34
N GLY A 225 -10.58 -4.92 0.00
CA GLY A 225 -10.15 -5.35 -1.33
C GLY A 225 -11.07 -4.86 -2.45
N LEU A 226 -12.40 -4.98 -2.27
CA LEU A 226 -13.37 -4.48 -3.24
C LEU A 226 -13.39 -2.96 -3.32
N GLY A 227 -13.37 -2.28 -2.17
CA GLY A 227 -13.35 -0.82 -2.09
C GLY A 227 -12.07 -0.23 -2.70
N TYR A 228 -10.91 -0.78 -2.33
CA TYR A 228 -9.63 -0.37 -2.90
C TYR A 228 -9.59 -0.58 -4.42
N SER A 229 -10.02 -1.75 -4.90
CA SER A 229 -10.03 -2.06 -6.33
C SER A 229 -10.89 -1.07 -7.11
N LEU A 230 -12.07 -0.72 -6.59
CA LEU A 230 -12.96 0.26 -7.23
C LEU A 230 -12.33 1.65 -7.23
N MET A 231 -11.80 2.12 -6.08
CA MET A 231 -11.21 3.44 -5.95
C MET A 231 -9.91 3.55 -6.76
N ARG A 232 -9.10 2.50 -6.79
CA ARG A 232 -7.90 2.41 -7.62
C ARG A 232 -8.24 2.47 -9.11
N PHE A 233 -9.26 1.74 -9.55
CA PHE A 233 -9.70 1.77 -10.94
C PHE A 233 -10.12 3.19 -11.36
N ILE A 234 -10.80 3.93 -10.47
CA ILE A 234 -11.19 5.33 -10.69
C ILE A 234 -9.96 6.25 -10.68
N ALA A 235 -9.07 6.10 -9.71
CA ALA A 235 -7.87 6.93 -9.58
C ALA A 235 -6.95 6.83 -10.82
N GLU A 236 -6.93 5.68 -11.48
CA GLU A 236 -6.10 5.43 -12.66
C GLU A 236 -6.45 6.32 -13.86
N PHE A 237 -7.65 6.88 -13.92
CA PHE A 237 -8.00 7.87 -14.94
C PHE A 237 -7.25 9.20 -14.78
N TYR A 238 -6.78 9.51 -13.58
CA TYR A 238 -6.03 10.72 -13.26
C TYR A 238 -4.52 10.50 -13.21
N ARG A 239 -4.08 9.24 -13.08
CA ARG A 239 -2.66 8.88 -12.99
C ARG A 239 -2.04 8.75 -14.36
N GLU A 240 -0.80 9.24 -14.51
CA GLU A 240 0.02 8.94 -15.68
C GLU A 240 0.42 7.45 -15.65
N PRO A 241 0.15 6.67 -16.72
CA PRO A 241 0.61 5.29 -16.80
C PRO A 241 2.13 5.21 -16.71
N ASP A 242 2.65 4.16 -16.05
CA ASP A 242 4.09 3.95 -15.97
C ASP A 242 4.67 3.80 -17.39
N SER A 243 5.61 4.65 -17.75
CA SER A 243 6.20 4.74 -19.11
C SER A 243 6.80 3.42 -19.60
N GLN A 244 7.23 2.56 -18.65
CA GLN A 244 7.81 1.25 -18.96
C GLN A 244 6.76 0.18 -19.29
N LEU A 245 5.52 0.33 -18.79
CA LEU A 245 4.47 -0.69 -18.91
C LEU A 245 3.38 -0.29 -19.92
N GLY A 246 3.14 1.01 -20.11
CA GLY A 246 2.13 1.52 -21.03
C GLY A 246 0.71 1.06 -20.70
N VAL A 247 -0.06 0.78 -21.74
CA VAL A 247 -1.43 0.23 -21.67
C VAL A 247 -1.49 -1.12 -22.34
N TYR A 248 -2.37 -1.99 -21.85
CA TYR A 248 -2.55 -3.36 -22.31
C TYR A 248 -3.85 -3.54 -23.10
N PHE A 249 -4.31 -4.78 -23.20
CA PHE A 249 -5.57 -5.14 -23.84
C PHE A 249 -6.74 -4.27 -23.32
N LEU A 250 -7.60 -3.79 -24.22
CA LEU A 250 -8.69 -2.84 -23.97
C LEU A 250 -8.23 -1.46 -23.44
N ASN A 251 -7.01 -1.04 -23.72
CA ASN A 251 -6.42 0.20 -23.19
C ASN A 251 -6.40 0.28 -21.66
N LEU A 252 -6.42 -0.87 -20.97
CA LEU A 252 -6.32 -0.92 -19.52
C LEU A 252 -4.87 -0.73 -19.07
N SER A 253 -4.68 0.07 -18.02
CA SER A 253 -3.39 0.17 -17.35
C SER A 253 -3.12 -1.08 -16.50
N MET A 254 -1.86 -1.31 -16.12
CA MET A 254 -1.50 -2.38 -15.19
C MET A 254 -2.27 -2.24 -13.86
N GLY A 255 -2.45 -1.01 -13.37
CA GLY A 255 -3.21 -0.75 -12.13
C GLY A 255 -4.66 -1.20 -12.23
N GLN A 256 -5.31 -1.03 -13.39
CA GLN A 256 -6.69 -1.49 -13.63
C GLN A 256 -6.76 -3.02 -13.70
N ILE A 257 -5.83 -3.67 -14.39
CA ILE A 257 -5.77 -5.15 -14.46
C ILE A 257 -5.59 -5.77 -13.07
N LEU A 258 -4.67 -5.21 -12.26
CA LEU A 258 -4.43 -5.67 -10.89
C LEU A 258 -5.64 -5.44 -9.98
N SER A 259 -6.38 -4.34 -10.22
CA SER A 259 -7.65 -4.09 -9.52
C SER A 259 -8.69 -5.17 -9.80
N LEU A 260 -8.83 -5.59 -11.05
CA LEU A 260 -9.72 -6.70 -11.43
C LEU A 260 -9.30 -8.03 -10.77
N LEU A 261 -8.01 -8.33 -10.76
CA LEU A 261 -7.49 -9.51 -10.07
C LEU A 261 -7.80 -9.47 -8.56
N MET A 262 -7.63 -8.31 -7.93
CA MET A 262 -7.93 -8.12 -6.51
C MET A 262 -9.43 -8.29 -6.21
N VAL A 263 -10.33 -7.92 -7.13
CA VAL A 263 -11.77 -8.23 -7.01
C VAL A 263 -11.99 -9.74 -6.97
N ILE A 264 -11.36 -10.50 -7.87
CA ILE A 264 -11.50 -11.97 -7.92
C ILE A 264 -11.01 -12.60 -6.59
N VAL A 265 -9.84 -12.18 -6.10
CA VAL A 265 -9.29 -12.65 -4.82
C VAL A 265 -10.23 -12.31 -3.65
N SER A 266 -10.77 -11.08 -3.63
CA SER A 266 -11.70 -10.64 -2.58
C SER A 266 -12.99 -11.46 -2.58
N LEU A 267 -13.54 -11.78 -3.75
CA LEU A 267 -14.70 -12.67 -3.88
C LEU A 267 -14.39 -14.09 -3.42
N GLY A 268 -13.19 -14.61 -3.71
CA GLY A 268 -12.73 -15.90 -3.18
C GLY A 268 -12.69 -15.93 -1.65
N ILE A 269 -12.13 -14.87 -1.03
CA ILE A 269 -12.11 -14.74 0.44
C ILE A 269 -13.53 -14.63 1.00
N LEU A 270 -14.44 -13.91 0.32
CA LEU A 270 -15.85 -13.78 0.71
C LEU A 270 -16.52 -15.15 0.78
N LEU A 271 -16.37 -15.96 -0.27
CA LEU A 271 -16.92 -17.32 -0.33
C LEU A 271 -16.36 -18.21 0.80
N TYR A 272 -15.09 -18.13 1.05
CA TYR A 272 -14.45 -18.88 2.14
C TYR A 272 -14.95 -18.44 3.52
N ALA A 273 -14.99 -17.14 3.81
CA ALA A 273 -15.41 -16.59 5.09
C ALA A 273 -16.89 -16.90 5.40
N THR A 274 -17.78 -16.78 4.39
CA THR A 274 -19.20 -17.06 4.53
C THR A 274 -19.48 -18.55 4.73
N LYS A 275 -18.78 -19.44 4.02
CA LYS A 275 -18.91 -20.90 4.20
C LYS A 275 -18.50 -21.33 5.61
N ASN A 276 -17.42 -20.79 6.14
CA ASN A 276 -16.97 -21.11 7.50
C ASN A 276 -17.92 -20.57 8.57
N SER A 277 -18.50 -19.39 8.36
CA SER A 277 -19.49 -18.82 9.28
C SER A 277 -20.77 -19.67 9.37
N LYS A 278 -21.24 -20.28 8.26
CA LYS A 278 -22.39 -21.19 8.26
C LYS A 278 -22.10 -22.48 9.03
N LYS A 279 -20.96 -23.13 8.80
CA LYS A 279 -20.58 -24.34 9.51
C LYS A 279 -20.49 -24.18 11.04
N ILE A 280 -20.07 -23.00 11.52
CA ILE A 280 -20.03 -22.72 12.96
C ILE A 280 -21.44 -22.61 13.56
N LYS A 281 -22.40 -22.05 12.81
CA LYS A 281 -23.81 -21.93 13.26
C LYS A 281 -24.56 -23.27 13.23
N GLU A 282 -24.20 -24.18 12.34
CA GLU A 282 -24.80 -25.52 12.26
C GLU A 282 -24.30 -26.48 13.35
N ASN A 283 -23.13 -26.18 13.95
CA ASN A 283 -22.51 -26.99 15.01
C ASN A 283 -22.76 -26.43 16.44
N GLN A 284 -23.54 -25.37 16.57
CA GLN A 284 -24.02 -24.80 17.85
C GLN A 284 -25.51 -25.08 18.05
#